data_89be3d4153604e9a74e83a30411b16d7
#
_entry.id   89be3d4153604e9a74e83a30411b16d7
#
_cell.length_a   1.000
_cell.length_b   1.000
_cell.length_c   1.000
_cell.angle_alpha   90.00
_cell.angle_beta   90.00
_cell.angle_gamma   90.00
#
_symmetry.space_group_name_H-M   'P 1'
#
loop_
_entity.id
_entity.type
_entity.pdbx_description
1 polymer ?
#
loop_
_entity_poly.entity_id
_entity_poly.type
_entity_poly.pdbx_seq_one_letter_code
_entity_poly.pdbx_strand_id
1 'polypeptide(L)'
;GNQFNSVINVSMDAVAEVRVLLSNYQAEFGRLSGANVHMVSKSGSREFHGLGSYWKRHEQFNANDFFNNRLSLPKPRYRFNVWNYNLGGPLCIPGKFNRDRNKLFFFWSQEFWPQKVTSAVTPRTVPTELERSGDFSRSLDVNDRLIVVTDPRNRQPFPGNVVPQSRIDPNGQALLKALPLPNSPDRAISRGTYNYVFQDEQENPQRTETLKLDYHLNSNNILSWNYTHRLQETHAALGIGRTDYDQFRQRSINDGRIWVARYQKIFSPSLLNELNGSFSTRPWNNYIDDQ
;
A
#
# COMPACT_ATOMS: atom_id res chain seq x y z
N GLY A 1 0.68 14.33 -5.95
CA GLY A 1 2.03 14.03 -5.55
C GLY A 1 2.48 12.75 -6.20
N ASN A 2 3.56 12.79 -6.97
CA ASN A 2 4.14 11.60 -7.58
C ASN A 2 4.63 10.68 -6.46
N GLN A 3 3.93 9.60 -6.23
CA GLN A 3 4.44 8.52 -5.41
C GLN A 3 5.61 7.89 -6.19
N PHE A 4 6.82 8.00 -5.67
CA PHE A 4 7.96 7.21 -6.11
C PHE A 4 7.65 5.74 -5.77
N ASN A 5 6.98 5.07 -6.68
CA ASN A 5 6.74 3.66 -6.56
C ASN A 5 8.02 2.94 -6.98
N SER A 6 8.88 2.61 -6.00
CA SER A 6 9.92 1.62 -6.27
C SER A 6 9.24 0.34 -6.79
N VAL A 7 9.81 -0.27 -7.81
CA VAL A 7 9.27 -1.50 -8.40
C VAL A 7 9.14 -2.58 -7.33
N ILE A 8 10.07 -2.59 -6.38
CA ILE A 8 10.09 -3.54 -5.25
C ILE A 8 10.70 -2.87 -4.01
N ASN A 9 10.12 -3.13 -2.85
CA ASN A 9 10.78 -2.91 -1.56
C ASN A 9 11.43 -4.21 -1.13
N VAL A 10 12.72 -4.17 -0.84
CA VAL A 10 13.48 -5.30 -0.32
C VAL A 10 13.35 -5.32 1.20
N SER A 11 13.28 -6.50 1.81
CA SER A 11 13.32 -6.63 3.28
C SER A 11 14.61 -5.99 3.83
N MET A 12 14.48 -5.24 4.93
CA MET A 12 15.63 -4.62 5.61
C MET A 12 16.67 -5.66 6.03
N ASP A 13 16.23 -6.83 6.46
CA ASP A 13 17.10 -7.93 6.90
C ASP A 13 17.83 -8.61 5.73
N ALA A 14 17.38 -8.40 4.49
CA ALA A 14 18.04 -8.88 3.28
C ALA A 14 19.08 -7.90 2.71
N VAL A 15 19.14 -6.66 3.21
CA VAL A 15 20.04 -5.63 2.71
C VAL A 15 21.39 -5.71 3.41
N ALA A 16 22.46 -5.71 2.61
CA ALA A 16 23.85 -5.62 3.09
C ALA A 16 24.33 -4.17 3.14
N GLU A 17 24.00 -3.38 2.11
CA GLU A 17 24.47 -2.01 1.96
C GLU A 17 23.40 -1.16 1.25
N VAL A 18 23.27 0.09 1.68
CA VAL A 18 22.48 1.12 1.01
C VAL A 18 23.39 2.28 0.65
N ARG A 19 23.42 2.65 -0.63
CA ARG A 19 24.13 3.85 -1.13
C ARG A 19 23.09 4.86 -1.60
N VAL A 20 23.18 6.07 -1.09
CA VAL A 20 22.32 7.19 -1.48
C VAL A 20 23.17 8.25 -2.17
N LEU A 21 22.93 8.46 -3.46
CA LEU A 21 23.60 9.48 -4.27
C LEU A 21 22.63 10.67 -4.44
N LEU A 22 22.90 11.78 -3.79
CA LEU A 22 22.02 12.95 -3.75
C LEU A 22 22.26 13.93 -4.92
N SER A 23 23.51 14.15 -5.27
CA SER A 23 23.93 15.10 -6.32
C SER A 23 25.30 14.73 -6.86
N ASN A 24 25.70 15.29 -8.02
CA ASN A 24 27.01 15.10 -8.64
C ASN A 24 27.40 13.64 -8.87
N TYR A 25 26.42 12.77 -9.09
CA TYR A 25 26.71 11.39 -9.47
C TYR A 25 27.14 11.28 -10.93
N GLN A 26 27.88 10.22 -11.25
CA GLN A 26 28.42 9.97 -12.58
C GLN A 26 27.33 9.81 -13.64
N ALA A 27 27.66 10.05 -14.91
CA ALA A 27 26.73 10.01 -16.02
C ALA A 27 26.05 8.66 -16.26
N GLU A 28 26.59 7.57 -15.69
CA GLU A 28 25.98 6.24 -15.70
C GLU A 28 24.66 6.19 -14.93
N PHE A 29 24.44 7.09 -13.96
CA PHE A 29 23.23 7.19 -13.16
C PHE A 29 22.26 8.23 -13.75
N GLY A 30 21.79 8.01 -14.96
CA GLY A 30 20.87 8.93 -15.65
C GLY A 30 19.39 8.80 -15.29
N ARG A 31 18.56 9.73 -15.85
CA ARG A 31 17.08 9.74 -15.80
C ARG A 31 16.44 9.97 -14.42
N LEU A 32 17.14 10.51 -13.46
CA LEU A 32 16.60 10.82 -12.14
C LEU A 32 16.77 12.31 -11.85
N SER A 33 15.70 12.94 -11.35
CA SER A 33 15.72 14.35 -10.93
C SER A 33 15.96 14.54 -9.42
N GLY A 34 16.19 13.43 -8.70
CA GLY A 34 16.40 13.42 -7.25
C GLY A 34 17.52 12.49 -6.84
N ALA A 35 17.39 11.89 -5.65
CA ALA A 35 18.37 10.94 -5.15
C ALA A 35 18.31 9.59 -5.90
N ASN A 36 19.49 8.98 -6.10
CA ASN A 36 19.60 7.62 -6.58
C ASN A 36 19.94 6.71 -5.37
N VAL A 37 19.08 5.72 -5.10
CA VAL A 37 19.24 4.79 -3.98
C VAL A 37 19.56 3.41 -4.51
N HIS A 38 20.79 2.95 -4.23
CA HIS A 38 21.23 1.60 -4.54
C HIS A 38 21.17 0.72 -3.31
N MET A 39 20.55 -0.44 -3.44
CA MET A 39 20.48 -1.45 -2.39
C MET A 39 21.21 -2.70 -2.86
N VAL A 40 22.15 -3.16 -2.05
CA VAL A 40 22.88 -4.41 -2.29
C VAL A 40 22.33 -5.46 -1.32
N SER A 41 21.82 -6.57 -1.86
CA SER A 41 21.37 -7.70 -1.03
C SER A 41 22.55 -8.45 -0.44
N LYS A 42 22.34 -9.04 0.75
CA LYS A 42 23.31 -9.95 1.38
C LYS A 42 23.65 -11.11 0.44
N SER A 43 24.83 -11.69 0.64
CA SER A 43 25.33 -12.88 -0.06
C SER A 43 25.53 -14.01 0.92
N GLY A 44 25.55 -15.25 0.42
CA GLY A 44 26.07 -16.38 1.17
C GLY A 44 27.57 -16.29 1.38
N SER A 45 28.08 -17.08 2.29
CA SER A 45 29.50 -17.21 2.63
C SER A 45 29.91 -18.68 2.71
N ARG A 46 31.18 -18.96 3.11
CA ARG A 46 31.66 -20.33 3.34
C ARG A 46 31.00 -21.01 4.54
N GLU A 47 30.41 -20.23 5.43
CA GLU A 47 29.69 -20.70 6.61
C GLU A 47 28.20 -20.41 6.46
N PHE A 48 27.38 -21.22 7.12
CA PHE A 48 25.94 -20.97 7.18
C PHE A 48 25.65 -19.90 8.23
N HIS A 49 24.90 -18.89 7.83
CA HIS A 49 24.40 -17.83 8.70
C HIS A 49 22.90 -17.67 8.49
N GLY A 50 22.18 -17.50 9.56
CA GLY A 50 20.73 -17.29 9.51
C GLY A 50 20.30 -16.27 10.56
N LEU A 51 19.16 -15.64 10.30
CA LEU A 51 18.48 -14.73 11.21
C LEU A 51 16.99 -15.02 11.16
N GLY A 52 16.33 -15.02 12.32
CA GLY A 52 14.88 -14.95 12.43
C GLY A 52 14.50 -13.72 13.23
N SER A 53 13.55 -12.93 12.76
CA SER A 53 13.06 -11.75 13.45
C SER A 53 11.54 -11.68 13.45
N TYR A 54 11.00 -11.10 14.53
CA TYR A 54 9.57 -10.86 14.68
C TYR A 54 9.32 -9.50 15.31
N TRP A 55 8.52 -8.68 14.64
CA TRP A 55 8.14 -7.36 15.09
C TRP A 55 6.62 -7.28 15.22
N LYS A 56 6.15 -6.83 16.38
CA LYS A 56 4.72 -6.67 16.65
C LYS A 56 4.41 -5.26 17.08
N ARG A 57 3.37 -4.69 16.45
CA ARG A 57 2.70 -3.48 16.92
C ARG A 57 1.22 -3.76 17.07
N HIS A 58 0.62 -3.30 18.15
CA HIS A 58 -0.76 -3.59 18.49
C HIS A 58 -1.43 -2.36 19.10
N GLU A 59 -2.69 -2.13 18.77
CA GLU A 59 -3.47 -0.98 19.22
C GLU A 59 -3.53 -0.82 20.73
N GLN A 60 -3.42 -1.91 21.52
CA GLN A 60 -3.43 -1.85 22.99
C GLN A 60 -2.32 -0.96 23.57
N PHE A 61 -1.18 -0.81 22.84
CA PHE A 61 -0.05 0.01 23.25
C PHE A 61 -0.13 1.45 22.71
N ASN A 62 -1.15 1.78 21.89
CA ASN A 62 -1.36 3.11 21.37
C ASN A 62 -2.36 3.88 22.25
N ALA A 63 -2.21 5.20 22.34
CA ALA A 63 -3.30 6.08 22.78
C ALA A 63 -4.41 6.12 21.72
N ASN A 64 -5.64 6.47 22.12
CA ASN A 64 -6.68 6.77 21.16
C ASN A 64 -6.45 8.17 20.56
N ASP A 65 -6.89 8.37 19.33
CA ASP A 65 -6.80 9.66 18.66
C ASP A 65 -7.78 10.67 19.28
N PHE A 66 -7.40 11.98 19.27
CA PHE A 66 -8.23 13.05 19.81
C PHE A 66 -9.62 13.12 19.15
N PHE A 67 -9.67 12.99 17.81
CA PHE A 67 -10.94 13.08 17.08
C PHE A 67 -11.82 11.87 17.33
N ASN A 68 -11.23 10.68 17.46
CA ASN A 68 -11.99 9.48 17.85
C ASN A 68 -12.60 9.63 19.23
N ASN A 69 -11.84 10.12 20.20
CA ASN A 69 -12.36 10.40 21.55
C ASN A 69 -13.49 11.44 21.53
N ARG A 70 -13.33 12.52 20.77
CA ARG A 70 -14.35 13.56 20.61
C ARG A 70 -15.65 13.03 19.99
N LEU A 71 -15.55 12.07 19.06
CA LEU A 71 -16.67 11.46 18.35
C LEU A 71 -17.18 10.21 19.06
N SER A 72 -16.64 9.88 20.24
CA SER A 72 -16.95 8.64 20.98
C SER A 72 -16.72 7.38 20.15
N LEU A 73 -15.78 7.42 19.21
CA LEU A 73 -15.40 6.28 18.40
C LEU A 73 -14.39 5.40 19.15
N PRO A 74 -14.43 4.08 18.96
CA PRO A 74 -13.47 3.17 19.57
C PRO A 74 -12.05 3.45 19.06
N LYS A 75 -11.06 3.01 19.83
CA LYS A 75 -9.65 3.05 19.43
C LYS A 75 -9.46 2.30 18.11
N PRO A 76 -8.84 2.93 17.08
CA PRO A 76 -8.61 2.29 15.79
C PRO A 76 -7.78 1.04 15.93
N ARG A 77 -8.18 0.00 15.22
CA ARG A 77 -7.39 -1.22 15.13
C ARG A 77 -6.09 -0.96 14.38
N TYR A 78 -4.97 -1.32 14.98
CA TYR A 78 -3.66 -1.18 14.38
C TYR A 78 -2.82 -2.41 14.71
N ARG A 79 -2.82 -3.39 13.81
CA ARG A 79 -2.10 -4.64 13.96
C ARG A 79 -1.06 -4.77 12.88
N PHE A 80 0.16 -4.78 13.31
CA PHE A 80 1.32 -4.83 12.45
C PHE A 80 2.24 -5.93 12.97
N ASN A 81 2.37 -6.99 12.21
CA ASN A 81 3.21 -8.12 12.53
C ASN A 81 4.17 -8.31 11.34
N VAL A 82 5.45 -8.34 11.60
CA VAL A 82 6.46 -8.63 10.58
C VAL A 82 7.26 -9.81 11.04
N TRP A 83 7.33 -10.82 10.23
CA TRP A 83 8.15 -12.00 10.45
C TRP A 83 9.13 -12.11 9.30
N ASN A 84 10.37 -12.19 9.63
CA ASN A 84 11.43 -12.39 8.66
C ASN A 84 12.29 -13.56 9.07
N TYR A 85 12.74 -14.32 8.08
CA TYR A 85 13.84 -15.23 8.25
C TYR A 85 14.75 -15.17 7.02
N ASN A 86 16.03 -15.34 7.24
CA ASN A 86 16.98 -15.46 6.18
C ASN A 86 18.02 -16.55 6.50
N LEU A 87 18.59 -17.10 5.43
CA LEU A 87 19.63 -18.11 5.50
C LEU A 87 20.59 -17.90 4.33
N GLY A 88 21.87 -17.90 4.62
CA GLY A 88 22.91 -17.86 3.61
C GLY A 88 24.02 -18.86 3.91
N GLY A 89 24.68 -19.33 2.88
CA GLY A 89 25.77 -20.28 3.02
C GLY A 89 26.25 -20.88 1.70
N PRO A 90 27.10 -21.90 1.75
CA PRO A 90 27.58 -22.60 0.56
C PRO A 90 26.56 -23.61 0.06
N LEU A 91 26.30 -23.61 -1.25
CA LEU A 91 25.62 -24.74 -1.89
C LEU A 91 26.68 -25.81 -2.23
N CYS A 92 26.64 -26.91 -1.51
CA CYS A 92 27.59 -28.01 -1.70
C CYS A 92 26.86 -29.37 -1.81
N ILE A 93 27.40 -30.25 -2.65
CA ILE A 93 27.00 -31.67 -2.72
C ILE A 93 28.15 -32.46 -2.09
N PRO A 94 27.90 -33.18 -0.98
CA PRO A 94 28.94 -33.93 -0.31
C PRO A 94 29.66 -34.90 -1.27
N GLY A 95 30.97 -34.84 -1.27
CA GLY A 95 31.80 -35.72 -2.11
C GLY A 95 31.87 -35.37 -3.60
N LYS A 96 31.02 -34.45 -4.12
CA LYS A 96 30.91 -34.20 -5.57
C LYS A 96 31.18 -32.76 -5.98
N PHE A 97 30.56 -31.80 -5.35
CA PHE A 97 30.61 -30.39 -5.79
C PHE A 97 30.81 -29.42 -4.62
N ASN A 98 31.60 -28.38 -4.86
CA ASN A 98 31.91 -27.29 -3.90
C ASN A 98 32.33 -27.81 -2.51
N ARG A 99 33.19 -28.81 -2.48
CA ARG A 99 33.69 -29.45 -1.23
C ARG A 99 34.37 -28.46 -0.31
N ASP A 100 35.17 -27.56 -0.88
CA ASP A 100 35.90 -26.53 -0.15
C ASP A 100 35.07 -25.28 0.17
N ARG A 101 33.80 -25.32 -0.17
CA ARG A 101 32.83 -24.22 0.10
C ARG A 101 33.29 -22.86 -0.42
N ASN A 102 33.86 -22.82 -1.61
CA ASN A 102 34.47 -21.62 -2.18
C ASN A 102 33.96 -21.24 -3.58
N LYS A 103 33.00 -22.00 -4.12
CA LYS A 103 32.55 -21.80 -5.49
C LYS A 103 31.12 -21.25 -5.58
N LEU A 104 30.15 -21.90 -4.95
CA LEU A 104 28.74 -21.52 -5.09
C LEU A 104 28.14 -21.21 -3.72
N PHE A 105 27.56 -20.04 -3.63
CA PHE A 105 26.91 -19.52 -2.43
C PHE A 105 25.47 -19.14 -2.73
N PHE A 106 24.64 -19.24 -1.73
CA PHE A 106 23.26 -18.76 -1.79
C PHE A 106 22.93 -17.86 -0.60
N PHE A 107 21.97 -17.00 -0.82
CA PHE A 107 21.29 -16.25 0.23
C PHE A 107 19.80 -16.25 -0.08
N TRP A 108 19.00 -16.66 0.88
CA TRP A 108 17.56 -16.65 0.84
C TRP A 108 17.02 -15.78 1.97
N SER A 109 16.03 -14.93 1.68
CA SER A 109 15.29 -14.17 2.67
C SER A 109 13.82 -14.17 2.31
N GLN A 110 12.97 -14.33 3.32
CA GLN A 110 11.53 -14.21 3.17
C GLN A 110 10.95 -13.40 4.32
N GLU A 111 10.14 -12.40 3.98
CA GLU A 111 9.46 -11.53 4.92
C GLU A 111 7.95 -11.59 4.68
N PHE A 112 7.20 -11.78 5.75
CA PHE A 112 5.76 -11.70 5.78
C PHE A 112 5.32 -10.51 6.60
N TRP A 113 4.38 -9.76 6.07
CA TRP A 113 3.93 -8.52 6.66
C TRP A 113 2.39 -8.45 6.64
N PRO A 114 1.68 -9.25 7.44
CA PRO A 114 0.26 -9.10 7.64
C PRO A 114 -0.03 -7.81 8.41
N GLN A 115 -0.69 -6.87 7.74
CA GLN A 115 -1.01 -5.56 8.30
C GLN A 115 -2.52 -5.33 8.26
N LYS A 116 -3.09 -4.92 9.41
CA LYS A 116 -4.46 -4.40 9.52
C LYS A 116 -4.40 -2.99 10.09
N VAL A 117 -4.91 -2.04 9.36
CA VAL A 117 -4.88 -0.61 9.72
C VAL A 117 -6.26 0.00 9.50
N THR A 118 -6.72 0.74 10.48
CA THR A 118 -7.92 1.56 10.32
C THR A 118 -7.53 2.91 9.74
N SER A 119 -8.26 3.37 8.72
CA SER A 119 -8.07 4.69 8.13
C SER A 119 -8.34 5.82 9.14
N ALA A 120 -7.93 7.04 8.83
CA ALA A 120 -8.39 8.21 9.57
C ALA A 120 -9.91 8.33 9.45
N VAL A 121 -10.54 8.93 10.47
CA VAL A 121 -11.97 9.27 10.42
C VAL A 121 -12.22 10.25 9.28
N THR A 122 -13.13 9.90 8.39
CA THR A 122 -13.49 10.73 7.25
C THR A 122 -14.93 11.24 7.45
N PRO A 123 -15.12 12.55 7.76
CA PRO A 123 -16.44 13.15 7.85
C PRO A 123 -17.00 13.42 6.44
N ARG A 124 -18.28 13.13 6.23
CA ARG A 124 -19.01 13.36 4.99
C ARG A 124 -20.42 13.86 5.26
N THR A 125 -21.04 14.46 4.25
CA THR A 125 -22.46 14.75 4.26
C THR A 125 -23.17 13.81 3.28
N VAL A 126 -24.15 13.09 3.80
CA VAL A 126 -24.99 12.17 3.03
C VAL A 126 -26.45 12.58 3.13
N PRO A 127 -27.28 12.26 2.11
CA PRO A 127 -28.70 12.59 2.14
C PRO A 127 -29.42 11.86 3.29
N THR A 128 -30.21 12.62 4.04
CA THR A 128 -31.11 12.08 5.06
C THR A 128 -32.24 11.29 4.41
N GLU A 129 -33.00 10.53 5.18
CA GLU A 129 -34.15 9.78 4.68
C GLU A 129 -35.22 10.69 4.07
N LEU A 130 -35.46 11.87 4.68
CA LEU A 130 -36.37 12.87 4.14
C LEU A 130 -35.89 13.41 2.78
N GLU A 131 -34.61 13.81 2.71
CA GLU A 131 -34.03 14.32 1.46
C GLU A 131 -34.07 13.29 0.32
N ARG A 132 -33.90 12.01 0.63
CA ARG A 132 -34.04 10.91 -0.37
C ARG A 132 -35.45 10.79 -0.91
N SER A 133 -36.45 11.19 -0.14
CA SER A 133 -37.86 11.24 -0.58
C SER A 133 -38.23 12.57 -1.24
N GLY A 134 -37.31 13.51 -1.33
CA GLY A 134 -37.54 14.85 -1.88
C GLY A 134 -38.02 15.88 -0.87
N ASP A 135 -38.06 15.56 0.42
CA ASP A 135 -38.45 16.47 1.49
C ASP A 135 -37.20 17.16 2.11
N PHE A 136 -37.03 18.43 1.80
CA PHE A 136 -35.96 19.30 2.30
C PHE A 136 -36.45 20.26 3.38
N SER A 137 -37.64 20.04 3.97
CA SER A 137 -38.22 20.93 4.96
C SER A 137 -37.39 21.06 6.25
N ARG A 138 -36.45 20.12 6.48
CA ARG A 138 -35.53 20.11 7.63
C ARG A 138 -34.06 20.20 7.26
N SER A 139 -33.75 20.46 6.00
CA SER A 139 -32.37 20.58 5.52
C SER A 139 -31.80 21.94 5.89
N LEU A 140 -30.81 21.95 6.77
CA LEU A 140 -30.20 23.16 7.31
C LEU A 140 -28.75 23.33 6.84
N ASP A 141 -28.34 24.56 6.57
CA ASP A 141 -26.95 24.92 6.32
C ASP A 141 -26.11 24.93 7.61
N VAL A 142 -24.83 25.27 7.50
CA VAL A 142 -23.88 25.33 8.64
C VAL A 142 -24.25 26.43 9.66
N ASN A 143 -25.13 27.37 9.32
CA ASN A 143 -25.62 28.47 10.17
C ASN A 143 -27.03 28.21 10.71
N ASP A 144 -27.49 26.94 10.64
CA ASP A 144 -28.83 26.52 11.04
C ASP A 144 -29.98 27.20 10.27
N ARG A 145 -29.73 27.68 9.04
CA ARG A 145 -30.73 28.24 8.15
C ARG A 145 -31.26 27.21 7.20
N LEU A 146 -32.56 27.28 6.89
CA LEU A 146 -33.18 26.37 5.93
C LEU A 146 -32.54 26.53 4.54
N ILE A 147 -32.11 25.41 3.95
CA ILE A 147 -31.66 25.33 2.57
C ILE A 147 -32.90 25.32 1.67
N VAL A 148 -33.14 26.41 0.95
CA VAL A 148 -34.31 26.52 0.07
C VAL A 148 -34.02 25.84 -1.26
N VAL A 149 -34.83 24.83 -1.61
CA VAL A 149 -34.77 24.11 -2.89
C VAL A 149 -35.71 24.76 -3.89
N THR A 150 -35.15 25.20 -5.02
CA THR A 150 -35.87 25.90 -6.07
C THR A 150 -36.13 24.99 -7.29
N ASP A 151 -37.25 25.13 -7.93
CA ASP A 151 -37.58 24.48 -9.20
C ASP A 151 -36.75 25.08 -10.34
N PRO A 152 -35.84 24.30 -11.02
CA PRO A 152 -35.00 24.82 -12.09
C PRO A 152 -35.78 25.31 -13.32
N ARG A 153 -37.08 24.94 -13.45
CA ARG A 153 -37.91 25.33 -14.60
C ARG A 153 -38.41 26.78 -14.49
N ASN A 154 -38.78 27.21 -13.29
CA ASN A 154 -39.37 28.53 -13.04
C ASN A 154 -38.61 29.36 -12.02
N ARG A 155 -37.55 28.81 -11.40
CA ARG A 155 -36.73 29.44 -10.36
C ARG A 155 -37.50 29.84 -9.10
N GLN A 156 -38.66 29.24 -8.85
CA GLN A 156 -39.45 29.46 -7.63
C GLN A 156 -39.14 28.35 -6.61
N PRO A 157 -39.17 28.67 -5.31
CA PRO A 157 -39.04 27.65 -4.28
C PRO A 157 -40.19 26.63 -4.39
N PHE A 158 -39.85 25.34 -4.13
CA PHE A 158 -40.91 24.35 -4.01
C PHE A 158 -41.76 24.62 -2.76
N PRO A 159 -43.12 24.47 -2.88
CA PRO A 159 -44.01 24.63 -1.73
C PRO A 159 -43.60 23.69 -0.57
N GLY A 160 -43.50 24.25 0.63
CA GLY A 160 -43.08 23.51 1.81
C GLY A 160 -41.63 22.96 1.73
N ASN A 161 -40.83 23.41 0.76
CA ASN A 161 -39.49 22.91 0.47
C ASN A 161 -39.48 21.40 0.11
N VAL A 162 -40.57 20.92 -0.52
CA VAL A 162 -40.74 19.51 -0.90
C VAL A 162 -40.83 19.38 -2.42
N VAL A 163 -39.98 18.57 -3.01
CA VAL A 163 -40.01 18.23 -4.44
C VAL A 163 -41.17 17.27 -4.69
N PRO A 164 -42.12 17.59 -5.59
CA PRO A 164 -43.24 16.69 -5.90
C PRO A 164 -42.75 15.33 -6.42
N GLN A 165 -43.38 14.24 -6.00
CA GLN A 165 -42.99 12.88 -6.37
C GLN A 165 -42.90 12.66 -7.89
N SER A 166 -43.78 13.32 -8.64
CA SER A 166 -43.78 13.30 -10.12
C SER A 166 -42.55 13.95 -10.76
N ARG A 167 -41.73 14.66 -9.98
CA ARG A 167 -40.53 15.34 -10.42
C ARG A 167 -39.26 14.61 -9.99
N ILE A 168 -39.37 13.54 -9.23
CA ILE A 168 -38.26 12.72 -8.77
C ILE A 168 -37.97 11.64 -9.81
N ASP A 169 -36.72 11.61 -10.30
CA ASP A 169 -36.28 10.57 -11.22
C ASP A 169 -36.05 9.24 -10.45
N PRO A 170 -36.68 8.14 -10.89
CA PRO A 170 -36.57 6.84 -10.21
C PRO A 170 -35.10 6.32 -10.15
N ASN A 171 -34.31 6.57 -11.20
CA ASN A 171 -32.89 6.17 -11.22
C ASN A 171 -32.07 7.00 -10.24
N GLY A 172 -32.34 8.32 -10.17
CA GLY A 172 -31.75 9.20 -9.18
C GLY A 172 -32.07 8.76 -7.76
N GLN A 173 -33.33 8.38 -7.50
CA GLN A 173 -33.74 7.87 -6.19
C GLN A 173 -33.06 6.53 -5.86
N ALA A 174 -32.94 5.62 -6.83
CA ALA A 174 -32.20 4.37 -6.65
C ALA A 174 -30.73 4.61 -6.30
N LEU A 175 -30.08 5.58 -6.96
CA LEU A 175 -28.72 5.98 -6.65
C LEU A 175 -28.58 6.54 -5.23
N LEU A 176 -29.52 7.39 -4.80
CA LEU A 176 -29.51 7.92 -3.43
C LEU A 176 -29.68 6.82 -2.37
N LYS A 177 -30.44 5.76 -2.67
CA LYS A 177 -30.60 4.59 -1.78
C LYS A 177 -29.31 3.79 -1.61
N ALA A 178 -28.42 3.83 -2.60
CA ALA A 178 -27.11 3.16 -2.51
C ALA A 178 -26.13 3.87 -1.55
N LEU A 179 -26.37 5.14 -1.20
CA LEU A 179 -25.56 5.85 -0.21
C LEU A 179 -25.96 5.43 1.21
N PRO A 180 -25.03 5.44 2.20
CA PRO A 180 -25.36 5.17 3.60
C PRO A 180 -26.28 6.24 4.18
N LEU A 181 -27.04 5.91 5.23
CA LEU A 181 -27.78 6.89 6.02
C LEU A 181 -26.84 7.64 6.99
N PRO A 182 -27.21 8.85 7.43
CA PRO A 182 -26.47 9.57 8.47
C PRO A 182 -26.26 8.70 9.72
N ASN A 183 -25.03 8.67 10.24
CA ASN A 183 -24.68 7.99 11.48
C ASN A 183 -24.13 8.94 12.56
N SER A 184 -23.99 10.23 12.24
CA SER A 184 -23.50 11.28 13.13
C SER A 184 -24.39 12.54 13.01
N PRO A 185 -25.67 12.45 13.43
CA PRO A 185 -26.65 13.52 13.22
C PRO A 185 -26.48 14.69 14.21
N ASP A 186 -25.66 14.54 15.26
CA ASP A 186 -25.51 15.58 16.29
C ASP A 186 -24.78 16.82 15.75
N ARG A 187 -25.55 17.88 15.57
CA ARG A 187 -25.05 19.17 15.10
C ARG A 187 -24.21 19.92 16.12
N ALA A 188 -24.33 19.62 17.41
CA ALA A 188 -23.47 20.21 18.44
C ALA A 188 -22.01 19.76 18.25
N ILE A 189 -21.80 18.55 17.75
CA ILE A 189 -20.47 17.98 17.45
C ILE A 189 -20.02 18.39 16.05
N SER A 190 -20.86 18.15 15.04
CA SER A 190 -20.51 18.37 13.62
C SER A 190 -20.54 19.83 13.19
N ARG A 191 -21.21 20.71 13.96
CA ARG A 191 -21.51 22.10 13.59
C ARG A 191 -22.18 22.21 12.20
N GLY A 192 -22.94 21.19 11.81
CA GLY A 192 -23.61 21.12 10.51
C GLY A 192 -22.69 20.90 9.31
N THR A 193 -21.40 20.62 9.51
CA THR A 193 -20.44 20.41 8.43
C THR A 193 -20.45 18.97 7.89
N TYR A 194 -20.98 18.03 8.64
CA TYR A 194 -21.15 16.63 8.27
C TYR A 194 -22.28 15.96 9.06
N ASN A 195 -22.81 14.87 8.57
CA ASN A 195 -23.80 14.02 9.26
C ASN A 195 -23.43 12.53 9.19
N TYR A 196 -22.29 12.20 8.60
CA TYR A 196 -21.79 10.85 8.45
C TYR A 196 -20.29 10.80 8.74
N VAL A 197 -19.86 9.78 9.46
CA VAL A 197 -18.45 9.49 9.69
C VAL A 197 -18.15 8.07 9.28
N PHE A 198 -17.00 7.89 8.66
CA PHE A 198 -16.55 6.60 8.17
C PHE A 198 -15.10 6.35 8.55
N GLN A 199 -14.81 5.13 8.95
CA GLN A 199 -13.46 4.61 9.10
C GLN A 199 -13.39 3.26 8.42
N ASP A 200 -12.46 3.10 7.49
CA ASP A 200 -12.19 1.83 6.83
C ASP A 200 -11.16 1.02 7.58
N GLU A 201 -11.43 -0.27 7.77
CA GLU A 201 -10.45 -1.23 8.25
C GLU A 201 -9.79 -1.89 7.03
N GLN A 202 -8.58 -1.46 6.71
CA GLN A 202 -7.82 -1.93 5.56
C GLN A 202 -6.92 -3.10 5.94
N GLU A 203 -6.89 -4.12 5.11
CA GLU A 203 -5.94 -5.20 5.20
C GLU A 203 -4.91 -5.06 4.08
N ASN A 204 -3.63 -5.04 4.47
CA ASN A 204 -2.50 -4.88 3.53
C ASN A 204 -1.47 -5.99 3.74
N PRO A 205 -1.80 -7.27 3.50
CA PRO A 205 -0.81 -8.33 3.58
C PRO A 205 0.26 -8.17 2.50
N GLN A 206 1.51 -8.32 2.91
CA GLN A 206 2.66 -8.27 2.00
C GLN A 206 3.57 -9.45 2.25
N ARG A 207 4.22 -9.92 1.18
CA ARG A 207 5.26 -10.93 1.22
C ARG A 207 6.39 -10.49 0.31
N THR A 208 7.62 -10.55 0.81
CA THR A 208 8.82 -10.27 0.01
C THR A 208 9.77 -11.44 0.12
N GLU A 209 10.30 -11.87 -1.01
CA GLU A 209 11.22 -12.99 -1.14
C GLU A 209 12.44 -12.52 -1.92
N THR A 210 13.63 -12.90 -1.46
CA THR A 210 14.88 -12.61 -2.15
C THR A 210 15.73 -13.88 -2.20
N LEU A 211 16.15 -14.27 -3.41
CA LEU A 211 17.12 -15.33 -3.63
C LEU A 211 18.31 -14.76 -4.38
N LYS A 212 19.49 -14.94 -3.84
CA LYS A 212 20.74 -14.58 -4.49
C LYS A 212 21.63 -15.81 -4.59
N LEU A 213 22.24 -15.97 -5.75
CA LEU A 213 23.23 -17.01 -6.04
C LEU A 213 24.50 -16.34 -6.54
N ASP A 214 25.63 -16.66 -5.92
CA ASP A 214 26.95 -16.17 -6.33
C ASP A 214 27.82 -17.38 -6.70
N TYR A 215 28.21 -17.48 -7.97
CA TYR A 215 29.04 -18.55 -8.48
C TYR A 215 30.41 -18.03 -8.88
N HIS A 216 31.41 -18.40 -8.13
CA HIS A 216 32.83 -18.17 -8.41
C HIS A 216 33.34 -19.30 -9.32
N LEU A 217 33.30 -19.09 -10.64
CA LEU A 217 33.82 -20.03 -11.61
C LEU A 217 35.34 -20.28 -11.34
N ASN A 218 36.04 -19.17 -11.09
CA ASN A 218 37.44 -19.13 -10.60
C ASN A 218 37.71 -17.77 -9.92
N SER A 219 38.92 -17.47 -9.51
CA SER A 219 39.29 -16.20 -8.86
C SER A 219 39.00 -14.96 -9.68
N ASN A 220 38.94 -15.10 -11.02
CA ASN A 220 38.84 -13.98 -11.96
C ASN A 220 37.45 -13.88 -12.60
N ASN A 221 36.57 -14.86 -12.41
CA ASN A 221 35.24 -14.93 -13.06
C ASN A 221 34.17 -15.22 -12.01
N ILE A 222 33.29 -14.26 -11.81
CA ILE A 222 32.17 -14.34 -10.85
C ILE A 222 30.84 -14.10 -11.61
N LEU A 223 29.88 -15.00 -11.42
CA LEU A 223 28.53 -14.87 -11.91
C LEU A 223 27.61 -14.70 -10.69
N SER A 224 26.84 -13.65 -10.65
CA SER A 224 25.82 -13.42 -9.64
C SER A 224 24.43 -13.38 -10.27
N TRP A 225 23.46 -13.97 -9.61
CA TRP A 225 22.07 -13.89 -9.98
C TRP A 225 21.24 -13.56 -8.76
N ASN A 226 20.32 -12.60 -8.91
CA ASN A 226 19.44 -12.14 -7.86
C ASN A 226 17.99 -12.14 -8.38
N TYR A 227 17.10 -12.72 -7.60
CA TYR A 227 15.66 -12.69 -7.79
C TYR A 227 15.01 -12.06 -6.56
N THR A 228 14.16 -11.09 -6.78
CA THR A 228 13.31 -10.52 -5.73
C THR A 228 11.88 -10.50 -6.20
N HIS A 229 10.99 -11.01 -5.36
CA HIS A 229 9.55 -11.02 -5.56
C HIS A 229 8.87 -10.30 -4.39
N ARG A 230 7.92 -9.43 -4.70
CA ARG A 230 7.04 -8.80 -3.72
C ARG A 230 5.60 -8.94 -4.16
N LEU A 231 4.82 -9.62 -3.34
CA LEU A 231 3.38 -9.68 -3.46
C LEU A 231 2.77 -8.79 -2.39
N GLN A 232 1.95 -7.84 -2.80
CA GLN A 232 1.18 -6.98 -1.91
C GLN A 232 -0.28 -7.05 -2.32
N GLU A 233 -1.14 -7.34 -1.37
CA GLU A 233 -2.59 -7.23 -1.52
C GLU A 233 -3.08 -6.09 -0.65
N THR A 234 -4.08 -5.36 -1.11
CA THR A 234 -4.74 -4.31 -0.36
C THR A 234 -6.24 -4.51 -0.47
N HIS A 235 -6.91 -4.68 0.66
CA HIS A 235 -8.35 -4.73 0.76
C HIS A 235 -8.81 -3.44 1.43
N ALA A 236 -9.56 -2.63 0.69
CA ALA A 236 -10.02 -1.33 1.15
C ALA A 236 -11.45 -1.05 0.68
N ALA A 237 -12.17 -0.23 1.42
CA ALA A 237 -13.46 0.27 0.99
C ALA A 237 -13.31 1.20 -0.22
N LEU A 238 -14.21 1.07 -1.17
CA LEU A 238 -14.33 1.94 -2.34
C LEU A 238 -15.77 2.43 -2.44
N GLY A 239 -15.98 3.75 -2.31
CA GLY A 239 -17.28 4.36 -2.53
C GLY A 239 -17.49 4.83 -3.97
N ILE A 240 -18.73 5.19 -4.30
CA ILE A 240 -19.08 5.80 -5.59
C ILE A 240 -18.25 7.08 -5.78
N GLY A 241 -17.61 7.21 -6.94
CA GLY A 241 -16.77 8.35 -7.27
C GLY A 241 -15.48 8.44 -6.47
N ARG A 242 -14.97 7.31 -5.93
CA ARG A 242 -13.82 7.23 -5.01
C ARG A 242 -14.06 7.96 -3.68
N THR A 243 -15.30 7.99 -3.24
CA THR A 243 -15.66 8.48 -1.93
C THR A 243 -15.44 7.39 -0.89
N ASP A 244 -15.11 7.81 0.32
CA ASP A 244 -14.80 6.92 1.45
C ASP A 244 -16.12 6.44 2.10
N TYR A 245 -16.95 5.74 1.34
CA TYR A 245 -18.14 5.06 1.83
C TYR A 245 -17.94 3.55 1.70
N ASP A 246 -18.43 2.79 2.66
CA ASP A 246 -18.37 1.32 2.64
C ASP A 246 -19.48 0.75 1.72
N GLN A 247 -19.38 1.07 0.42
CA GLN A 247 -20.34 0.57 -0.58
C GLN A 247 -19.82 -0.64 -1.32
N PHE A 248 -18.51 -0.62 -1.62
CA PHE A 248 -17.82 -1.70 -2.32
C PHE A 248 -16.48 -1.93 -1.64
N ARG A 249 -16.03 -3.15 -1.63
CA ARG A 249 -14.66 -3.45 -1.27
C ARG A 249 -13.85 -3.70 -2.54
N GLN A 250 -12.66 -3.13 -2.56
CA GLN A 250 -11.70 -3.32 -3.64
C GLN A 250 -10.54 -4.15 -3.12
N ARG A 251 -10.17 -5.16 -3.89
CA ARG A 251 -8.93 -5.91 -3.74
C ARG A 251 -7.95 -5.45 -4.80
N SER A 252 -6.83 -4.88 -4.40
CA SER A 252 -5.72 -4.53 -5.29
C SER A 252 -4.57 -5.49 -5.08
N ILE A 253 -4.09 -6.10 -6.15
CA ILE A 253 -2.94 -7.01 -6.14
C ILE A 253 -1.79 -6.36 -6.91
N ASN A 254 -0.65 -6.20 -6.24
CA ASN A 254 0.59 -5.71 -6.82
C ASN A 254 1.64 -6.82 -6.70
N ASP A 255 2.00 -7.43 -7.84
CA ASP A 255 2.93 -8.55 -7.95
C ASP A 255 4.20 -8.11 -8.67
N GLY A 256 5.17 -7.63 -7.90
CA GLY A 256 6.44 -7.14 -8.43
C GLY A 256 7.52 -8.22 -8.42
N ARG A 257 8.23 -8.38 -9.55
CA ARG A 257 9.33 -9.33 -9.70
C ARG A 257 10.50 -8.67 -10.41
N ILE A 258 11.71 -8.89 -9.89
CA ILE A 258 12.95 -8.44 -10.50
C ILE A 258 13.94 -9.59 -10.56
N TRP A 259 14.56 -9.74 -11.72
CA TRP A 259 15.70 -10.62 -11.97
C TRP A 259 16.88 -9.76 -12.36
N VAL A 260 18.05 -9.99 -11.72
CA VAL A 260 19.31 -9.32 -12.06
C VAL A 260 20.36 -10.39 -12.22
N ALA A 261 21.06 -10.35 -13.34
CA ALA A 261 22.23 -11.18 -13.57
C ALA A 261 23.45 -10.29 -13.78
N ARG A 262 24.56 -10.63 -13.13
CA ARG A 262 25.82 -9.92 -13.22
C ARG A 262 26.95 -10.90 -13.48
N TYR A 263 27.77 -10.61 -14.50
CA TYR A 263 29.01 -11.29 -14.77
C TYR A 263 30.17 -10.32 -14.60
N GLN A 264 31.11 -10.69 -13.74
CA GLN A 264 32.31 -9.92 -13.46
C GLN A 264 33.53 -10.71 -13.89
N LYS A 265 34.41 -10.08 -14.69
CA LYS A 265 35.66 -10.64 -15.16
C LYS A 265 36.83 -9.74 -14.82
N ILE A 266 37.81 -10.26 -14.08
CA ILE A 266 39.06 -9.62 -13.79
C ILE A 266 40.10 -10.09 -14.81
N PHE A 267 40.53 -9.18 -15.69
CA PHE A 267 41.53 -9.48 -16.70
C PHE A 267 42.93 -9.30 -16.16
N SER A 268 43.13 -8.26 -15.31
CA SER A 268 44.39 -7.93 -14.66
C SER A 268 44.08 -7.14 -13.37
N PRO A 269 45.08 -6.86 -12.50
CA PRO A 269 44.87 -6.00 -11.34
C PRO A 269 44.35 -4.57 -11.65
N SER A 270 44.54 -4.11 -12.90
CA SER A 270 44.12 -2.79 -13.37
C SER A 270 42.94 -2.83 -14.35
N LEU A 271 42.43 -4.03 -14.73
CA LEU A 271 41.36 -4.15 -15.72
C LEU A 271 40.28 -5.12 -15.24
N LEU A 272 39.13 -4.55 -14.93
CA LEU A 272 37.90 -5.26 -14.57
C LEU A 272 36.82 -4.96 -15.60
N ASN A 273 36.05 -5.96 -15.96
CA ASN A 273 34.81 -5.78 -16.74
C ASN A 273 33.63 -6.32 -15.97
N GLU A 274 32.52 -5.60 -16.01
CA GLU A 274 31.26 -5.99 -15.40
C GLU A 274 30.14 -5.87 -16.43
N LEU A 275 29.41 -6.95 -16.64
CA LEU A 275 28.21 -7.01 -17.47
C LEU A 275 26.99 -7.21 -16.58
N ASN A 276 26.01 -6.31 -16.64
CA ASN A 276 24.79 -6.37 -15.89
C ASN A 276 23.59 -6.48 -16.84
N GLY A 277 22.67 -7.39 -16.52
CA GLY A 277 21.37 -7.48 -17.16
C GLY A 277 20.26 -7.57 -16.12
N SER A 278 19.14 -6.88 -16.35
CA SER A 278 18.00 -6.95 -15.47
C SER A 278 16.69 -7.01 -16.23
N PHE A 279 15.72 -7.70 -15.66
CA PHE A 279 14.35 -7.75 -16.14
C PHE A 279 13.41 -7.58 -14.95
N SER A 280 12.35 -6.77 -15.14
CA SER A 280 11.36 -6.55 -14.08
C SER A 280 9.95 -6.54 -14.62
N THR A 281 9.02 -7.06 -13.82
CA THR A 281 7.58 -7.00 -14.06
C THR A 281 6.87 -6.48 -12.83
N ARG A 282 5.76 -5.77 -13.04
CA ARG A 282 4.92 -5.28 -11.96
C ARG A 282 3.46 -5.20 -12.41
N PRO A 283 2.77 -6.32 -12.56
CA PRO A 283 1.34 -6.31 -12.79
C PRO A 283 0.62 -5.72 -11.56
N TRP A 284 -0.36 -4.86 -11.84
CA TRP A 284 -1.24 -4.28 -10.83
C TRP A 284 -2.67 -4.51 -11.28
N ASN A 285 -3.38 -5.34 -10.54
CA ASN A 285 -4.75 -5.74 -10.82
C ASN A 285 -5.67 -5.24 -9.70
N ASN A 286 -6.81 -4.69 -10.10
CA ASN A 286 -7.85 -4.25 -9.18
C ASN A 286 -9.11 -5.05 -9.45
N TYR A 287 -9.69 -5.58 -8.39
CA TYR A 287 -10.93 -6.33 -8.40
C TYR A 287 -11.92 -5.66 -7.45
N ILE A 288 -13.20 -5.71 -7.78
CA ILE A 288 -14.25 -5.41 -6.82
C ILE A 288 -14.56 -6.75 -6.16
N ASP A 289 -14.45 -6.80 -4.83
CA ASP A 289 -14.86 -7.99 -4.09
C ASP A 289 -16.38 -8.01 -4.07
N ASP A 290 -16.99 -9.05 -4.65
CA ASP A 290 -18.42 -9.32 -4.50
C ASP A 290 -18.72 -9.62 -3.03
N GLN A 291 -19.71 -8.92 -2.47
CA GLN A 291 -20.18 -9.12 -1.10
C GLN A 291 -21.05 -10.37 -0.99
#